data_2debf6c0d41ffd9e618eb05c1f680335
#
_entry.id   2debf6c0d41ffd9e618eb05c1f680335
#
_cell.length_a   1.000
_cell.length_b   1.000
_cell.length_c   1.000
_cell.angle_alpha   90.00
_cell.angle_beta   90.00
_cell.angle_gamma   90.00
#
_symmetry.space_group_name_H-M   'P 1'
#
loop_
_entity.id
_entity.type
_entity.pdbx_description
1 polymer ?
#
loop_
_entity_poly.entity_id
_entity_poly.type
_entity_poly.pdbx_seq_one_letter_code
_entity_poly.pdbx_strand_id
1 'polypeptide(L)'
;MRAAAAAVAICAAIMVAGCSSTGGGAAAPAAPAGAQPEALSDPQVREILVNSCFDCHADEGSGSFTAKLAPSYLFGAGKAREVLNFSQWSAMNPKQQREEATEVAKVVESGSMPPGDYDFFHPSAGLSDDQKQLITQWAARQQAVPAH
;
A
#
# COMPACT_ATOMS: atom_id res chain seq x y z
N MET A 1 -68.34 -22.64 -47.90
CA MET A 1 -68.42 -21.18 -47.66
C MET A 1 -67.10 -20.66 -47.22
N ARG A 2 -66.61 -19.63 -47.84
CA ARG A 2 -65.26 -19.11 -47.82
C ARG A 2 -64.97 -18.32 -46.51
N ALA A 3 -63.81 -18.52 -45.92
CA ALA A 3 -63.23 -17.54 -45.00
C ALA A 3 -61.73 -17.47 -45.27
N ALA A 4 -61.27 -16.30 -45.62
CA ALA A 4 -59.89 -15.97 -45.94
C ALA A 4 -59.09 -15.73 -44.64
N ALA A 5 -57.89 -16.31 -44.54
CA ALA A 5 -56.96 -16.04 -43.53
C ALA A 5 -55.97 -14.96 -44.02
N ALA A 6 -55.95 -13.84 -43.36
CA ALA A 6 -54.92 -12.76 -43.55
C ALA A 6 -53.70 -13.06 -42.71
N ALA A 7 -52.56 -13.21 -43.35
CA ALA A 7 -51.28 -13.33 -42.73
C ALA A 7 -50.76 -11.94 -42.47
N VAL A 8 -50.52 -11.60 -41.19
CA VAL A 8 -49.80 -10.39 -40.72
C VAL A 8 -48.35 -10.76 -40.51
N ALA A 9 -47.47 -10.28 -41.34
CA ALA A 9 -46.03 -10.37 -41.16
C ALA A 9 -45.59 -9.27 -40.17
N ILE A 10 -45.14 -9.68 -38.99
CA ILE A 10 -44.51 -8.77 -38.03
C ILE A 10 -43.00 -8.85 -38.25
N CYS A 11 -42.44 -7.81 -38.84
CA CYS A 11 -40.99 -7.62 -38.89
C CYS A 11 -40.49 -7.22 -37.49
N ALA A 12 -39.85 -8.14 -36.79
CA ALA A 12 -39.13 -7.85 -35.58
C ALA A 12 -37.77 -7.22 -35.92
N ALA A 13 -37.66 -5.92 -35.77
CA ALA A 13 -36.41 -5.21 -35.83
C ALA A 13 -35.58 -5.54 -34.54
N ILE A 14 -34.53 -6.32 -34.71
CA ILE A 14 -33.57 -6.58 -33.65
C ILE A 14 -32.68 -5.34 -33.49
N MET A 15 -32.99 -4.50 -32.52
CA MET A 15 -32.09 -3.46 -32.07
C MET A 15 -30.95 -4.12 -31.32
N VAL A 16 -29.77 -4.21 -31.91
CA VAL A 16 -28.53 -4.54 -31.22
C VAL A 16 -28.17 -3.34 -30.38
N ALA A 17 -28.60 -3.35 -29.11
CA ALA A 17 -28.10 -2.40 -28.12
C ALA A 17 -26.63 -2.72 -27.86
N GLY A 18 -25.74 -1.89 -28.37
CA GLY A 18 -24.33 -1.93 -28.03
C GLY A 18 -24.15 -1.71 -26.52
N CYS A 19 -23.72 -2.74 -25.81
CA CYS A 19 -23.22 -2.61 -24.46
C CYS A 19 -21.93 -1.77 -24.51
N SER A 20 -22.07 -0.48 -24.35
CA SER A 20 -20.97 0.36 -23.90
C SER A 20 -20.63 -0.08 -22.48
N SER A 21 -19.63 -0.92 -22.34
CA SER A 21 -18.99 -1.17 -21.05
C SER A 21 -18.30 0.13 -20.61
N THR A 22 -19.08 1.02 -20.01
CA THR A 22 -18.50 2.00 -19.08
C THR A 22 -17.91 1.19 -17.96
N GLY A 23 -16.60 1.00 -18.03
CA GLY A 23 -15.81 0.49 -16.93
C GLY A 23 -16.01 1.42 -15.74
N GLY A 24 -16.99 1.08 -14.90
CA GLY A 24 -17.07 1.63 -13.55
C GLY A 24 -15.83 1.16 -12.83
N GLY A 25 -14.77 1.95 -12.89
CA GLY A 25 -13.68 1.84 -11.96
C GLY A 25 -14.30 1.95 -10.58
N ALA A 26 -14.37 0.83 -9.86
CA ALA A 26 -14.65 0.87 -8.44
C ALA A 26 -13.63 1.84 -7.87
N ALA A 27 -14.10 2.99 -7.41
CA ALA A 27 -13.27 3.92 -6.66
C ALA A 27 -12.70 3.12 -5.49
N ALA A 28 -11.40 2.92 -5.49
CA ALA A 28 -10.70 2.40 -4.32
C ALA A 28 -11.15 3.26 -3.13
N PRO A 29 -11.42 2.65 -1.95
CA PRO A 29 -11.78 3.42 -0.78
C PRO A 29 -10.75 4.53 -0.61
N ALA A 30 -11.21 5.77 -0.49
CA ALA A 30 -10.36 6.92 -0.28
C ALA A 30 -9.43 6.61 0.91
N ALA A 31 -8.14 6.59 0.66
CA ALA A 31 -7.15 6.47 1.71
C ALA A 31 -7.42 7.58 2.73
N PRO A 32 -7.32 7.30 4.04
CA PRO A 32 -7.43 8.35 5.05
C PRO A 32 -6.44 9.46 4.69
N ALA A 33 -6.86 10.70 4.92
CA ALA A 33 -6.18 11.91 4.48
C ALA A 33 -4.85 12.15 5.23
N GLY A 34 -3.87 11.33 4.93
CA GLY A 34 -2.46 11.55 5.11
C GLY A 34 -1.85 11.20 3.76
N ALA A 35 -1.17 12.12 3.12
CA ALA A 35 -0.65 11.94 1.76
C ALA A 35 0.21 10.67 1.69
N GLN A 36 -0.39 9.61 1.15
CA GLN A 36 0.31 8.34 0.95
C GLN A 36 1.30 8.57 -0.20
N PRO A 37 2.61 8.35 0.03
CA PRO A 37 3.59 8.57 -1.02
C PRO A 37 3.34 7.64 -2.20
N GLU A 38 3.25 8.18 -3.42
CA GLU A 38 3.12 7.37 -4.65
C GLU A 38 4.25 6.34 -4.81
N ALA A 39 5.41 6.60 -4.22
CA ALA A 39 6.54 5.66 -4.17
C ALA A 39 6.23 4.37 -3.38
N LEU A 40 5.20 4.36 -2.55
CA LEU A 40 4.68 3.19 -1.84
C LEU A 40 3.44 2.62 -2.54
N SER A 41 3.40 2.69 -3.86
CA SER A 41 2.27 2.25 -4.69
C SER A 41 2.11 0.73 -4.75
N ASP A 42 3.13 -0.05 -4.39
CA ASP A 42 3.02 -1.49 -4.23
C ASP A 42 2.15 -1.80 -3.00
N PRO A 43 0.92 -2.34 -3.18
CA PRO A 43 0.00 -2.50 -2.08
C PRO A 43 0.49 -3.50 -1.02
N GLN A 44 1.25 -4.52 -1.42
CA GLN A 44 1.79 -5.52 -0.49
C GLN A 44 2.90 -4.91 0.37
N VAL A 45 3.81 -4.16 -0.24
CA VAL A 45 4.87 -3.45 0.49
C VAL A 45 4.25 -2.42 1.44
N ARG A 46 3.26 -1.66 0.94
CA ARG A 46 2.58 -0.67 1.76
C ARG A 46 1.89 -1.28 2.98
N GLU A 47 1.21 -2.42 2.82
CA GLU A 47 0.56 -3.12 3.93
C GLU A 47 1.59 -3.55 4.99
N ILE A 48 2.72 -4.10 4.57
CA ILE A 48 3.83 -4.46 5.47
C ILE A 48 4.33 -3.23 6.22
N LEU A 49 4.63 -2.13 5.52
CA LEU A 49 5.15 -0.91 6.13
C LEU A 49 4.17 -0.29 7.12
N VAL A 50 2.88 -0.24 6.78
CA VAL A 50 1.82 0.27 7.68
C VAL A 50 1.77 -0.56 8.95
N ASN A 51 1.81 -1.88 8.84
CA ASN A 51 1.66 -2.76 9.99
C ASN A 51 2.91 -2.83 10.87
N SER A 52 4.10 -2.76 10.28
CA SER A 52 5.36 -3.06 10.97
C SER A 52 6.25 -1.84 11.23
N CYS A 53 6.04 -0.72 10.53
CA CYS A 53 6.96 0.42 10.56
C CYS A 53 6.28 1.75 10.93
N PHE A 54 5.05 2.01 10.44
CA PHE A 54 4.44 3.33 10.48
C PHE A 54 4.15 3.85 11.88
N ASP A 55 3.91 3.00 12.88
CA ASP A 55 3.69 3.48 14.25
C ASP A 55 4.87 4.32 14.77
N CYS A 56 6.09 3.93 14.40
CA CYS A 56 7.30 4.69 14.74
C CYS A 56 7.76 5.64 13.64
N HIS A 57 7.55 5.30 12.37
CA HIS A 57 8.16 5.96 11.22
C HIS A 57 7.16 6.69 10.30
N ALA A 58 5.97 7.05 10.80
CA ALA A 58 5.02 7.91 10.09
C ALA A 58 4.32 8.86 11.07
N ASP A 59 3.73 9.93 10.53
CA ASP A 59 2.96 10.89 11.34
C ASP A 59 1.68 10.24 11.88
N GLU A 60 1.07 9.35 11.07
CA GLU A 60 -0.08 8.53 11.46
C GLU A 60 0.36 7.05 11.43
N GLY A 61 0.36 6.41 12.61
CA GLY A 61 0.69 4.99 12.75
C GLY A 61 -0.48 4.06 12.42
N SER A 62 -0.30 2.75 12.66
CA SER A 62 -1.32 1.71 12.46
C SER A 62 -2.56 1.88 13.35
N GLY A 63 -2.47 2.69 14.39
CA GLY A 63 -3.53 2.92 15.37
C GLY A 63 -3.61 1.87 16.48
N SER A 64 -2.75 0.85 16.50
CA SER A 64 -2.72 -0.16 17.54
C SER A 64 -2.38 0.45 18.90
N PHE A 65 -3.33 0.37 19.85
CA PHE A 65 -3.10 0.86 21.21
C PHE A 65 -2.04 0.04 21.95
N THR A 66 -2.08 -1.28 21.83
CA THR A 66 -1.13 -2.17 22.51
C THR A 66 0.30 -2.01 22.01
N ALA A 67 0.49 -1.83 20.71
CA ALA A 67 1.78 -1.54 20.12
C ALA A 67 2.45 -0.29 20.71
N LYS A 68 1.64 0.72 21.03
CA LYS A 68 2.10 1.98 21.64
C LYS A 68 2.57 1.85 23.09
N LEU A 69 2.37 0.69 23.71
CA LEU A 69 2.90 0.40 25.05
C LEU A 69 4.32 -0.19 25.03
N ALA A 70 4.83 -0.57 23.86
CA ALA A 70 6.17 -1.08 23.71
C ALA A 70 7.20 -0.01 24.17
N PRO A 71 8.23 -0.37 24.94
CA PRO A 71 9.29 0.58 25.33
C PRO A 71 9.95 1.26 24.13
N SER A 72 10.22 0.52 23.04
CA SER A 72 10.77 1.06 21.81
C SER A 72 9.89 2.15 21.20
N TYR A 73 8.54 2.00 21.27
CA TYR A 73 7.62 3.04 20.84
C TYR A 73 7.65 4.26 21.79
N LEU A 74 7.49 4.02 23.10
CA LEU A 74 7.37 5.08 24.09
C LEU A 74 8.60 6.00 24.14
N PHE A 75 9.79 5.44 23.96
CA PHE A 75 11.04 6.18 24.07
C PHE A 75 11.73 6.44 22.72
N GLY A 76 11.32 5.76 21.65
CA GLY A 76 12.00 5.77 20.37
C GLY A 76 11.21 6.35 19.19
N ALA A 77 9.87 6.33 19.20
CA ALA A 77 9.08 6.73 18.04
C ALA A 77 9.34 8.18 17.56
N GLY A 78 9.53 9.12 18.48
CA GLY A 78 9.90 10.49 18.12
C GLY A 78 11.22 10.54 17.36
N LYS A 79 12.24 9.84 17.87
CA LYS A 79 13.56 9.77 17.25
C LYS A 79 13.53 8.99 15.91
N ALA A 80 12.72 7.94 15.83
CA ALA A 80 12.53 7.18 14.61
C ALA A 80 12.02 8.07 13.46
N ARG A 81 11.04 8.95 13.73
CA ARG A 81 10.54 9.93 12.73
C ARG A 81 11.55 10.98 12.33
N GLU A 82 12.49 11.34 13.19
CA GLU A 82 13.59 12.24 12.82
C GLU A 82 14.58 11.58 11.85
N VAL A 83 14.78 10.26 11.99
CA VAL A 83 15.68 9.48 11.13
C VAL A 83 15.01 9.16 9.80
N LEU A 84 13.80 8.61 9.83
CA LEU A 84 13.00 8.28 8.65
C LEU A 84 11.53 8.52 8.95
N ASN A 85 10.85 9.33 8.14
CA ASN A 85 9.42 9.53 8.21
C ASN A 85 8.79 9.20 6.86
N PHE A 86 8.07 8.08 6.78
CA PHE A 86 7.39 7.66 5.55
C PHE A 86 6.30 8.65 5.10
N SER A 87 5.74 9.47 6.00
CA SER A 87 4.81 10.52 5.61
C SER A 87 5.48 11.61 4.77
N GLN A 88 6.80 11.74 4.83
CA GLN A 88 7.61 12.68 4.06
C GLN A 88 8.22 12.06 2.79
N TRP A 89 7.95 10.79 2.49
CA TRP A 89 8.60 10.06 1.41
C TRP A 89 8.47 10.76 0.05
N SER A 90 7.29 11.26 -0.29
CA SER A 90 7.05 11.97 -1.56
C SER A 90 7.73 13.33 -1.65
N ALA A 91 8.08 13.93 -0.52
CA ALA A 91 8.83 15.18 -0.47
C ALA A 91 10.34 14.98 -0.60
N MET A 92 10.83 13.76 -0.41
CA MET A 92 12.23 13.40 -0.59
C MET A 92 12.60 13.44 -2.08
N ASN A 93 13.81 13.91 -2.40
CA ASN A 93 14.32 13.78 -3.75
C ASN A 93 14.69 12.32 -4.06
N PRO A 94 14.82 11.93 -5.35
CA PRO A 94 15.08 10.53 -5.72
C PRO A 94 16.37 9.93 -5.12
N LYS A 95 17.37 10.74 -4.85
CA LYS A 95 18.59 10.26 -4.19
C LYS A 95 18.32 9.88 -2.74
N GLN A 96 17.62 10.74 -2.01
CA GLN A 96 17.22 10.46 -0.62
C GLN A 96 16.33 9.21 -0.55
N GLN A 97 15.32 9.08 -1.42
CA GLN A 97 14.46 7.90 -1.44
C GLN A 97 15.25 6.60 -1.64
N ARG A 98 16.27 6.60 -2.51
CA ARG A 98 17.16 5.44 -2.71
C ARG A 98 18.01 5.13 -1.48
N GLU A 99 18.58 6.15 -0.86
CA GLU A 99 19.40 5.99 0.34
C GLU A 99 18.57 5.42 1.49
N GLU A 100 17.40 5.99 1.74
CA GLU A 100 16.47 5.50 2.79
C GLU A 100 15.96 4.09 2.50
N ALA A 101 15.59 3.78 1.24
CA ALA A 101 15.16 2.44 0.87
C ALA A 101 16.27 1.39 1.12
N THR A 102 17.53 1.75 0.86
CA THR A 102 18.68 0.89 1.14
C THR A 102 18.83 0.63 2.64
N GLU A 103 18.72 1.66 3.47
CA GLU A 103 18.81 1.50 4.92
C GLU A 103 17.62 0.70 5.47
N VAL A 104 16.41 0.89 4.94
CA VAL A 104 15.24 0.06 5.29
C VAL A 104 15.50 -1.42 5.01
N ALA A 105 16.00 -1.76 3.81
CA ALA A 105 16.32 -3.14 3.47
C ALA A 105 17.35 -3.73 4.44
N LYS A 106 18.42 -3.01 4.71
CA LYS A 106 19.50 -3.43 5.59
C LYS A 106 19.05 -3.69 7.04
N VAL A 107 18.23 -2.82 7.63
CA VAL A 107 17.74 -3.00 9.00
C VAL A 107 16.70 -4.12 9.10
N VAL A 108 15.94 -4.37 8.03
CA VAL A 108 15.00 -5.49 7.92
C VAL A 108 15.75 -6.82 7.77
N GLU A 109 16.76 -6.89 6.90
CA GLU A 109 17.59 -8.08 6.70
C GLU A 109 18.36 -8.46 7.97
N SER A 110 18.89 -7.48 8.69
CA SER A 110 19.59 -7.72 9.96
C SER A 110 18.67 -8.09 11.11
N GLY A 111 17.35 -7.92 10.95
CA GLY A 111 16.36 -8.14 12.02
C GLY A 111 16.41 -7.09 13.13
N SER A 112 17.03 -5.93 12.90
CA SER A 112 17.02 -4.82 13.85
C SER A 112 15.71 -4.03 13.81
N MET A 113 14.91 -4.18 12.76
CA MET A 113 13.57 -3.62 12.61
C MET A 113 12.57 -4.67 12.09
N PRO A 114 11.36 -4.74 12.66
CA PRO A 114 10.91 -4.03 13.87
C PRO A 114 11.69 -4.44 15.13
N PRO A 115 11.71 -3.60 16.20
CA PRO A 115 12.30 -3.98 17.48
C PRO A 115 11.55 -5.16 18.12
N GLY A 116 12.28 -6.11 18.74
CA GLY A 116 11.65 -7.32 19.28
C GLY A 116 10.68 -7.07 20.44
N ASP A 117 10.85 -6.01 21.21
CA ASP A 117 9.88 -5.61 22.22
C ASP A 117 8.60 -5.04 21.60
N TYR A 118 8.69 -4.39 20.43
CA TYR A 118 7.52 -3.95 19.68
C TYR A 118 6.71 -5.15 19.18
N ASP A 119 7.36 -6.18 18.63
CA ASP A 119 6.72 -7.41 18.18
C ASP A 119 5.99 -8.13 19.32
N PHE A 120 6.51 -8.07 20.54
CA PHE A 120 5.84 -8.64 21.71
C PHE A 120 4.49 -7.98 22.01
N PHE A 121 4.40 -6.66 21.89
CA PHE A 121 3.16 -5.89 22.09
C PHE A 121 2.28 -5.81 20.84
N HIS A 122 2.84 -6.11 19.67
CA HIS A 122 2.17 -6.10 18.38
C HIS A 122 2.58 -7.33 17.55
N PRO A 123 2.08 -8.54 17.87
CA PRO A 123 2.58 -9.78 17.27
C PRO A 123 2.44 -9.87 15.74
N SER A 124 1.53 -9.09 15.14
CA SER A 124 1.37 -9.03 13.68
C SER A 124 2.40 -8.13 12.99
N ALA A 125 3.21 -7.39 13.73
CA ALA A 125 4.25 -6.52 13.15
C ALA A 125 5.54 -7.26 12.80
N GLY A 126 5.76 -8.44 13.37
CA GLY A 126 6.91 -9.28 13.05
C GLY A 126 6.92 -9.68 11.57
N LEU A 127 8.09 -9.57 10.93
CA LEU A 127 8.24 -9.81 9.50
C LEU A 127 8.59 -11.28 9.22
N SER A 128 7.78 -11.94 8.39
CA SER A 128 8.15 -13.23 7.79
C SER A 128 9.29 -13.07 6.77
N ASP A 129 9.95 -14.16 6.41
CA ASP A 129 11.02 -14.14 5.40
C ASP A 129 10.51 -13.67 4.04
N ASP A 130 9.28 -14.03 3.65
CA ASP A 130 8.65 -13.54 2.41
C ASP A 130 8.42 -12.02 2.46
N GLN A 131 7.98 -11.49 3.60
CA GLN A 131 7.78 -10.06 3.78
C GLN A 131 9.11 -9.29 3.76
N LYS A 132 10.17 -9.82 4.39
CA LYS A 132 11.52 -9.26 4.30
C LYS A 132 12.00 -9.22 2.84
N GLN A 133 11.76 -10.31 2.10
CA GLN A 133 12.12 -10.36 0.69
C GLN A 133 11.35 -9.33 -0.15
N LEU A 134 10.06 -9.12 0.11
CA LEU A 134 9.26 -8.08 -0.57
C LEU A 134 9.82 -6.68 -0.30
N ILE A 135 10.20 -6.36 0.93
CA ILE A 135 10.84 -5.09 1.29
C ILE A 135 12.19 -4.92 0.58
N THR A 136 13.03 -5.97 0.58
CA THR A 136 14.34 -5.94 -0.09
C THR A 136 14.19 -5.73 -1.61
N GLN A 137 13.23 -6.41 -2.24
CA GLN A 137 12.93 -6.21 -3.66
C GLN A 137 12.38 -4.81 -3.94
N TRP A 138 11.54 -4.28 -3.07
CA TRP A 138 11.07 -2.90 -3.18
C TRP A 138 12.25 -1.93 -3.12
N ALA A 139 13.15 -2.07 -2.16
CA ALA A 139 14.34 -1.22 -2.06
C ALA A 139 15.23 -1.31 -3.31
N ALA A 140 15.42 -2.51 -3.86
CA ALA A 140 16.16 -2.70 -5.10
C ALA A 140 15.50 -1.98 -6.30
N ARG A 141 14.15 -1.98 -6.36
CA ARG A 141 13.43 -1.21 -7.40
C ARG A 141 13.63 0.30 -7.27
N GLN A 142 13.76 0.83 -6.04
CA GLN A 142 14.07 2.25 -5.84
C GLN A 142 15.44 2.62 -6.42
N GLN A 143 16.43 1.70 -6.38
CA GLN A 143 17.74 1.93 -6.97
C GLN A 143 17.71 2.02 -8.51
N ALA A 144 16.74 1.37 -9.15
CA ALA A 144 16.61 1.35 -10.61
C ALA A 144 15.96 2.64 -11.17
N VAL A 145 15.38 3.51 -10.33
CA VAL A 145 14.77 4.77 -10.76
C VAL A 145 15.88 5.77 -11.15
N PRO A 146 15.90 6.28 -12.41
CA PRO A 146 16.90 7.27 -12.81
C PRO A 146 16.83 8.53 -11.94
N ALA A 147 17.99 9.08 -11.59
CA ALA A 147 18.06 10.41 -11.00
C ALA A 147 17.89 11.43 -12.14
N HIS A 148 16.71 12.03 -12.24
CA HIS A 148 16.44 13.14 -13.15
C HIS A 148 16.85 14.46 -12.52
#